data_30e5eba3fd0e8cb89ef97446187d4e53
#
_entry.id   30e5eba3fd0e8cb89ef97446187d4e53
#
_cell.length_a   1.000
_cell.length_b   1.000
_cell.length_c   1.000
_cell.angle_alpha   90.00
_cell.angle_beta   90.00
_cell.angle_gamma   90.00
#
_symmetry.space_group_name_H-M   'P 1'
#
loop_
_entity.id
_entity.type
_entity.pdbx_description
1 polymer ?
#
loop_
_entity_poly.entity_id
_entity_poly.type
_entity_poly.pdbx_seq_one_letter_code
_entity_poly.pdbx_strand_id
1 'polypeptide(L)'
;MRESPARIILRVALLWVVTWVLIPATASADQLTVYPARRIITMDPSLPTATAVAVRDDRIVAVGTMETLQPWLEAFDYEIDETFRDKVLLPGFIDPHLHPDLAVSLLARNEIITPEDWDLPSGFIEGVTDRAGYLARLQELVDRDPDSDKAFFTWGYNAFWHGLITRQDLDAISATRPIVVTQRSSHEVVLNTAALEAAQISEEAAARVSDGVDWEAGRFWERGQSVVQGGIRRYLRDPDSGSDGLALVADLIHRGGVTTISTAGSAPRPGSATWTAFDAERIPFRTLIVPRPGGFNRRPGATLSEKFENDKATNTGRMIYTKGIKFMLDGAMFAQYMQMGPPGYIDG
;
A
#
# COMPACT_ATOMS: atom_id res chain seq x y z
N MET A 1 52.87 -51.08 -44.75
CA MET A 1 52.76 -52.20 -43.81
C MET A 1 51.67 -51.90 -42.78
N ARG A 2 50.67 -52.70 -42.76
CA ARG A 2 49.57 -52.91 -41.81
C ARG A 2 48.68 -51.70 -41.44
N GLU A 3 47.58 -51.67 -42.12
CA GLU A 3 46.34 -50.99 -41.76
C GLU A 3 45.80 -51.60 -40.48
N SER A 4 45.20 -50.73 -39.64
CA SER A 4 44.41 -51.09 -38.47
C SER A 4 42.89 -50.78 -38.76
N PRO A 5 41.98 -51.70 -38.48
CA PRO A 5 40.61 -51.56 -38.91
C PRO A 5 39.80 -50.58 -38.06
N ALA A 6 39.14 -49.69 -38.76
CA ALA A 6 38.18 -48.76 -38.19
C ALA A 6 36.96 -49.48 -37.58
N ARG A 7 36.73 -49.26 -36.31
CA ARG A 7 35.48 -49.67 -35.64
C ARG A 7 34.37 -48.71 -36.02
N ILE A 8 33.41 -49.19 -36.79
CA ILE A 8 32.15 -48.52 -37.05
C ILE A 8 31.32 -48.60 -35.78
N ILE A 9 31.16 -47.49 -35.08
CA ILE A 9 30.20 -47.34 -34.00
C ILE A 9 28.96 -46.72 -34.63
N LEU A 10 27.93 -47.57 -34.81
CA LEU A 10 26.60 -47.17 -35.21
C LEU A 10 25.93 -46.40 -34.07
N ARG A 11 25.95 -45.08 -34.15
CA ARG A 11 25.13 -44.23 -33.25
C ARG A 11 23.72 -44.16 -33.77
N VAL A 12 22.82 -44.93 -33.16
CA VAL A 12 21.41 -44.76 -33.30
C VAL A 12 21.03 -43.45 -32.62
N ALA A 13 20.89 -42.39 -33.39
CA ALA A 13 20.31 -41.15 -32.93
C ALA A 13 18.77 -41.35 -32.82
N LEU A 14 18.30 -41.55 -31.57
CA LEU A 14 16.91 -41.51 -31.26
C LEU A 14 16.45 -40.05 -31.43
N LEU A 15 15.84 -39.72 -32.56
CA LEU A 15 15.13 -38.46 -32.76
C LEU A 15 13.89 -38.51 -31.86
N TRP A 16 13.95 -37.85 -30.72
CA TRP A 16 12.75 -37.41 -30.00
C TRP A 16 12.13 -36.26 -30.78
N VAL A 17 11.17 -36.56 -31.65
CA VAL A 17 10.26 -35.54 -32.17
C VAL A 17 9.34 -35.17 -31.04
N VAL A 18 9.74 -34.13 -30.29
CA VAL A 18 8.83 -33.42 -29.39
C VAL A 18 7.88 -32.66 -30.28
N THR A 19 6.76 -33.29 -30.63
CA THR A 19 5.59 -32.59 -31.14
C THR A 19 5.12 -31.65 -30.06
N TRP A 20 5.56 -30.38 -30.12
CA TRP A 20 4.86 -29.30 -29.50
C TRP A 20 3.44 -29.29 -30.10
N VAL A 21 2.51 -29.91 -29.41
CA VAL A 21 1.12 -29.59 -29.59
C VAL A 21 1.02 -28.14 -29.14
N LEU A 22 1.11 -27.23 -30.10
CA LEU A 22 0.58 -25.88 -29.97
C LEU A 22 -0.91 -26.08 -29.67
N ILE A 23 -1.26 -26.25 -28.38
CA ILE A 23 -2.60 -25.93 -27.92
C ILE A 23 -2.68 -24.45 -28.25
N PRO A 24 -3.48 -24.03 -29.23
CA PRO A 24 -3.77 -22.62 -29.32
C PRO A 24 -4.34 -22.27 -27.94
N ALA A 25 -3.68 -21.40 -27.20
CA ALA A 25 -4.37 -20.63 -26.21
C ALA A 25 -5.43 -19.90 -27.03
N THR A 26 -6.59 -20.51 -27.15
CA THR A 26 -7.79 -19.79 -27.51
C THR A 26 -7.89 -18.76 -26.39
N ALA A 27 -7.36 -17.57 -26.63
CA ALA A 27 -7.87 -16.40 -25.94
C ALA A 27 -9.38 -16.59 -26.06
N SER A 28 -10.04 -16.83 -24.93
CA SER A 28 -11.49 -16.91 -24.85
C SER A 28 -11.97 -15.53 -25.27
N ALA A 29 -12.10 -15.36 -26.58
CA ALA A 29 -12.60 -14.13 -27.13
C ALA A 29 -14.07 -14.07 -26.77
N ASP A 30 -14.45 -13.04 -26.02
CA ASP A 30 -15.82 -12.61 -25.80
C ASP A 30 -16.76 -13.58 -25.07
N GLN A 31 -16.28 -14.33 -24.08
CA GLN A 31 -17.19 -15.13 -23.27
C GLN A 31 -18.03 -14.23 -22.37
N LEU A 32 -19.35 -14.29 -22.58
CA LEU A 32 -20.32 -13.61 -21.75
C LEU A 32 -20.67 -14.50 -20.56
N THR A 33 -20.42 -14.01 -19.34
CA THR A 33 -20.76 -14.72 -18.10
C THR A 33 -21.87 -14.00 -17.38
N VAL A 34 -22.92 -14.74 -17.00
CA VAL A 34 -24.04 -14.21 -16.22
C VAL A 34 -23.92 -14.73 -14.79
N TYR A 35 -23.91 -13.82 -13.84
CA TYR A 35 -23.87 -14.08 -12.41
C TYR A 35 -25.25 -13.81 -11.79
N PRO A 36 -26.04 -14.86 -11.48
CA PRO A 36 -27.21 -14.72 -10.65
C PRO A 36 -26.82 -14.42 -9.20
N ALA A 37 -27.61 -13.60 -8.52
CA ALA A 37 -27.40 -13.28 -7.13
C ALA A 37 -28.74 -13.17 -6.38
N ARG A 38 -28.72 -13.40 -5.07
CA ARG A 38 -29.90 -13.19 -4.24
C ARG A 38 -30.43 -11.76 -4.36
N ARG A 39 -29.52 -10.80 -4.43
CA ARG A 39 -29.80 -9.38 -4.62
C ARG A 39 -28.58 -8.66 -5.15
N ILE A 40 -28.77 -7.76 -6.08
CA ILE A 40 -27.76 -6.81 -6.53
C ILE A 40 -28.23 -5.40 -6.19
N ILE A 41 -27.45 -4.67 -5.41
CA ILE A 41 -27.64 -3.25 -5.13
C ILE A 41 -26.88 -2.49 -6.18
N THR A 42 -27.58 -1.86 -7.12
CA THR A 42 -26.92 -1.31 -8.33
C THR A 42 -26.35 0.08 -8.12
N MET A 43 -26.80 0.79 -7.09
CA MET A 43 -26.57 2.22 -6.85
C MET A 43 -27.11 3.13 -7.97
N ASP A 44 -27.94 2.59 -8.88
CA ASP A 44 -28.64 3.35 -9.89
C ASP A 44 -30.09 3.61 -9.41
N PRO A 45 -30.49 4.88 -9.24
CA PRO A 45 -31.86 5.22 -8.79
C PRO A 45 -32.97 4.70 -9.73
N SER A 46 -32.67 4.51 -11.01
CA SER A 46 -33.66 4.01 -11.99
C SER A 46 -33.85 2.49 -11.94
N LEU A 47 -32.85 1.78 -11.40
CA LEU A 47 -32.85 0.32 -11.23
C LEU A 47 -32.18 -0.04 -9.90
N PRO A 48 -32.75 0.29 -8.74
CA PRO A 48 -32.04 0.22 -7.45
C PRO A 48 -31.67 -1.19 -7.03
N THR A 49 -32.34 -2.21 -7.55
CA THR A 49 -32.05 -3.62 -7.27
C THR A 49 -32.21 -4.50 -8.50
N ALA A 50 -31.38 -5.54 -8.58
CA ALA A 50 -31.43 -6.56 -9.60
C ALA A 50 -31.14 -7.94 -8.97
N THR A 51 -31.18 -9.01 -9.79
CA THR A 51 -30.84 -10.38 -9.38
C THR A 51 -29.92 -11.09 -10.35
N ALA A 52 -29.51 -10.43 -11.43
CA ALA A 52 -28.52 -10.97 -12.38
C ALA A 52 -27.68 -9.83 -12.96
N VAL A 53 -26.42 -10.10 -13.18
CA VAL A 53 -25.49 -9.22 -13.89
C VAL A 53 -24.75 -10.02 -14.96
N ALA A 54 -24.67 -9.48 -16.18
CA ALA A 54 -23.94 -10.04 -17.29
C ALA A 54 -22.62 -9.28 -17.47
N VAL A 55 -21.52 -10.02 -17.53
CA VAL A 55 -20.17 -9.51 -17.67
C VAL A 55 -19.53 -10.09 -18.91
N ARG A 56 -18.89 -9.25 -19.72
CA ARG A 56 -18.04 -9.65 -20.82
C ARG A 56 -16.66 -9.08 -20.59
N ASP A 57 -15.66 -9.95 -20.57
CA ASP A 57 -14.28 -9.59 -20.23
C ASP A 57 -14.22 -8.88 -18.85
N ASP A 58 -13.86 -7.61 -18.82
CA ASP A 58 -13.76 -6.77 -17.62
C ASP A 58 -14.94 -5.77 -17.48
N ARG A 59 -16.03 -5.94 -18.26
CA ARG A 59 -17.13 -4.97 -18.34
C ARG A 59 -18.47 -5.58 -17.96
N ILE A 60 -19.21 -4.87 -17.12
CA ILE A 60 -20.63 -5.12 -16.94
C ILE A 60 -21.36 -4.64 -18.19
N VAL A 61 -22.05 -5.55 -18.87
CA VAL A 61 -22.78 -5.25 -20.11
C VAL A 61 -24.27 -5.18 -19.93
N ALA A 62 -24.81 -5.84 -18.90
CA ALA A 62 -26.22 -5.73 -18.54
C ALA A 62 -26.47 -6.05 -17.07
N VAL A 63 -27.49 -5.44 -16.48
CA VAL A 63 -27.95 -5.70 -15.11
C VAL A 63 -29.49 -5.75 -15.11
N GLY A 64 -30.04 -6.75 -14.40
CA GLY A 64 -31.50 -6.93 -14.34
C GLY A 64 -31.89 -8.17 -13.56
N THR A 65 -32.91 -8.87 -14.05
CA THR A 65 -33.28 -10.23 -13.63
C THR A 65 -32.96 -11.21 -14.78
N MET A 66 -32.85 -12.50 -14.50
CA MET A 66 -32.69 -13.49 -15.58
C MET A 66 -33.78 -13.35 -16.64
N GLU A 67 -35.02 -13.12 -16.21
CA GLU A 67 -36.17 -12.93 -17.11
C GLU A 67 -35.97 -11.67 -18.01
N THR A 68 -35.55 -10.55 -17.46
CA THR A 68 -35.37 -9.32 -18.24
C THR A 68 -34.14 -9.36 -19.15
N LEU A 69 -33.11 -10.15 -18.80
CA LEU A 69 -31.90 -10.32 -19.60
C LEU A 69 -32.07 -11.37 -20.69
N GLN A 70 -32.92 -12.38 -20.51
CA GLN A 70 -33.06 -13.54 -21.41
C GLN A 70 -33.20 -13.15 -22.88
N PRO A 71 -34.09 -12.23 -23.29
CA PRO A 71 -34.26 -11.89 -24.72
C PRO A 71 -32.98 -11.31 -25.35
N TRP A 72 -32.13 -10.67 -24.56
CA TRP A 72 -30.87 -10.15 -25.04
C TRP A 72 -29.77 -11.23 -25.02
N LEU A 73 -29.74 -12.08 -23.99
CA LEU A 73 -28.78 -13.17 -23.85
C LEU A 73 -28.90 -14.21 -24.98
N GLU A 74 -30.10 -14.45 -25.50
CA GLU A 74 -30.35 -15.38 -26.61
C GLU A 74 -29.59 -15.05 -27.91
N ALA A 75 -29.12 -13.79 -28.03
CA ALA A 75 -28.29 -13.34 -29.15
C ALA A 75 -26.78 -13.66 -28.98
N PHE A 76 -26.37 -14.25 -27.86
CA PHE A 76 -24.97 -14.49 -27.53
C PHE A 76 -24.77 -15.91 -26.98
N ASP A 77 -23.56 -16.43 -27.15
CA ASP A 77 -23.11 -17.58 -26.37
C ASP A 77 -22.74 -17.08 -24.96
N TYR A 78 -23.35 -17.67 -23.94
CA TYR A 78 -23.10 -17.27 -22.54
C TYR A 78 -23.07 -18.49 -21.63
N GLU A 79 -22.39 -18.32 -20.49
CA GLU A 79 -22.42 -19.26 -19.37
C GLU A 79 -23.07 -18.62 -18.14
N ILE A 80 -23.58 -19.46 -17.25
CA ILE A 80 -24.12 -19.01 -15.95
C ILE A 80 -23.15 -19.49 -14.87
N ASP A 81 -22.60 -18.53 -14.11
CA ASP A 81 -21.79 -18.80 -12.93
C ASP A 81 -22.62 -18.56 -11.66
N GLU A 82 -22.90 -19.64 -10.95
CA GLU A 82 -23.76 -19.68 -9.77
C GLU A 82 -23.04 -19.25 -8.46
N THR A 83 -21.76 -18.87 -8.54
CA THR A 83 -20.91 -18.54 -7.37
C THR A 83 -21.58 -17.54 -6.43
N PHE A 84 -22.40 -16.61 -6.95
CA PHE A 84 -23.01 -15.54 -6.18
C PHE A 84 -24.52 -15.70 -5.95
N ARG A 85 -25.11 -16.84 -6.29
CA ARG A 85 -26.57 -17.05 -6.21
C ARG A 85 -27.17 -16.66 -4.86
N ASP A 86 -26.50 -16.99 -3.76
CA ASP A 86 -26.98 -16.74 -2.40
C ASP A 86 -26.34 -15.45 -1.78
N LYS A 87 -25.64 -14.68 -2.56
CA LYS A 87 -24.92 -13.49 -2.09
C LYS A 87 -25.69 -12.21 -2.42
N VAL A 88 -25.31 -11.13 -1.72
CA VAL A 88 -25.67 -9.77 -2.10
C VAL A 88 -24.48 -9.15 -2.79
N LEU A 89 -24.67 -8.69 -4.02
CA LEU A 89 -23.64 -8.00 -4.78
C LEU A 89 -23.80 -6.49 -4.68
N LEU A 90 -22.68 -5.80 -4.65
CA LEU A 90 -22.59 -4.34 -4.69
C LEU A 90 -21.49 -3.95 -5.68
N PRO A 91 -21.53 -2.74 -6.25
CA PRO A 91 -20.35 -2.17 -6.89
C PRO A 91 -19.16 -2.15 -5.94
N GLY A 92 -17.97 -2.39 -6.46
CA GLY A 92 -16.75 -2.28 -5.66
C GLY A 92 -16.61 -0.89 -5.02
N PHE A 93 -16.15 -0.85 -3.78
CA PHE A 93 -16.00 0.40 -3.05
C PHE A 93 -14.86 1.26 -3.61
N ILE A 94 -14.99 2.56 -3.42
CA ILE A 94 -13.99 3.56 -3.79
C ILE A 94 -13.48 4.19 -2.50
N ASP A 95 -12.19 4.02 -2.22
CA ASP A 95 -11.52 4.77 -1.15
C ASP A 95 -10.94 6.07 -1.72
N PRO A 96 -11.49 7.22 -1.35
CA PRO A 96 -11.08 8.51 -1.93
C PRO A 96 -9.77 9.04 -1.34
N HIS A 97 -9.22 8.44 -0.28
CA HIS A 97 -8.04 8.96 0.41
C HIS A 97 -7.21 7.86 1.07
N LEU A 98 -6.27 7.31 0.32
CA LEU A 98 -5.34 6.31 0.82
C LEU A 98 -3.89 6.69 0.48
N HIS A 99 -2.94 6.18 1.27
CA HIS A 99 -1.50 6.29 1.02
C HIS A 99 -0.89 4.89 0.83
N PRO A 100 -1.12 4.25 -0.32
CA PRO A 100 -0.75 2.84 -0.50
C PRO A 100 0.76 2.60 -0.46
N ASP A 101 1.57 3.52 -0.98
CA ASP A 101 3.03 3.46 -0.92
C ASP A 101 3.58 3.57 0.52
N LEU A 102 2.93 4.39 1.36
CA LEU A 102 3.24 4.45 2.78
C LEU A 102 2.83 3.15 3.48
N ALA A 103 1.62 2.64 3.20
CA ALA A 103 1.13 1.39 3.77
C ALA A 103 2.04 0.20 3.39
N VAL A 104 2.52 0.11 2.14
CA VAL A 104 3.52 -0.89 1.71
C VAL A 104 4.76 -0.83 2.60
N SER A 105 5.30 0.37 2.81
CA SER A 105 6.48 0.56 3.66
C SER A 105 6.22 0.22 5.13
N LEU A 106 5.05 0.58 5.65
CA LEU A 106 4.68 0.32 7.05
C LEU A 106 4.48 -1.17 7.31
N LEU A 107 3.67 -1.85 6.49
CA LEU A 107 3.36 -3.27 6.70
C LEU A 107 4.54 -4.21 6.44
N ALA A 108 5.49 -3.80 5.59
CA ALA A 108 6.67 -4.63 5.30
C ALA A 108 7.82 -4.45 6.30
N ARG A 109 7.85 -3.34 7.06
CA ARG A 109 9.07 -2.91 7.74
C ARG A 109 8.90 -2.51 9.19
N ASN A 110 7.67 -2.46 9.68
CA ASN A 110 7.41 -2.02 11.03
C ASN A 110 6.65 -3.08 11.80
N GLU A 111 7.04 -3.27 13.04
CA GLU A 111 6.17 -3.91 14.01
C GLU A 111 5.02 -2.96 14.34
N ILE A 112 3.81 -3.48 14.44
CA ILE A 112 2.61 -2.68 14.63
C ILE A 112 2.20 -2.74 16.10
N ILE A 113 2.14 -1.57 16.75
CA ILE A 113 1.60 -1.40 18.11
C ILE A 113 0.61 -0.24 18.05
N THR A 114 -0.68 -0.57 18.01
CA THR A 114 -1.79 0.39 17.88
C THR A 114 -2.73 0.28 19.06
N PRO A 115 -3.55 1.29 19.34
CA PRO A 115 -4.60 1.16 20.35
C PRO A 115 -5.76 0.26 19.92
N GLU A 116 -5.93 0.01 18.62
CA GLU A 116 -6.99 -0.86 18.11
C GLU A 116 -6.47 -2.24 17.71
N ASP A 117 -7.35 -3.22 17.77
CA ASP A 117 -7.14 -4.53 17.17
C ASP A 117 -7.05 -4.45 15.65
N TRP A 118 -6.11 -5.20 15.08
CA TRP A 118 -5.95 -5.30 13.63
C TRP A 118 -5.98 -6.75 13.17
N ASP A 119 -6.88 -7.07 12.24
CA ASP A 119 -6.91 -8.34 11.52
C ASP A 119 -6.21 -8.18 10.17
N LEU A 120 -4.90 -8.37 10.16
CA LEU A 120 -4.07 -8.24 8.97
C LEU A 120 -3.98 -9.58 8.22
N PRO A 121 -3.62 -9.56 6.93
CA PRO A 121 -3.30 -10.78 6.18
C PRO A 121 -2.17 -11.60 6.83
N SER A 122 -1.26 -10.94 7.54
CA SER A 122 -0.15 -11.56 8.28
C SER A 122 -0.54 -12.14 9.63
N GLY A 123 -1.74 -11.85 10.14
CA GLY A 123 -2.24 -12.31 11.44
C GLY A 123 -2.93 -11.21 12.25
N PHE A 124 -3.54 -11.63 13.35
CA PHE A 124 -4.22 -10.74 14.28
C PHE A 124 -3.20 -10.04 15.20
N ILE A 125 -3.38 -8.75 15.39
CA ILE A 125 -2.62 -7.91 16.31
C ILE A 125 -3.59 -7.33 17.32
N GLU A 126 -3.38 -7.65 18.60
CA GLU A 126 -4.16 -7.11 19.70
C GLU A 126 -3.74 -5.67 20.00
N GLY A 127 -4.73 -4.80 20.18
CA GLY A 127 -4.53 -3.40 20.51
C GLY A 127 -3.99 -3.18 21.93
N VAL A 128 -3.25 -2.09 22.12
CA VAL A 128 -2.70 -1.69 23.41
C VAL A 128 -3.17 -0.27 23.71
N THR A 129 -3.84 -0.04 24.84
CA THR A 129 -4.54 1.21 25.12
C THR A 129 -3.96 2.02 26.29
N ASP A 130 -2.74 1.69 26.74
CA ASP A 130 -2.06 2.43 27.81
C ASP A 130 -0.54 2.44 27.62
N ARG A 131 0.14 3.33 28.34
CA ARG A 131 1.58 3.54 28.23
C ARG A 131 2.40 2.34 28.70
N ALA A 132 2.01 1.73 29.79
CA ALA A 132 2.76 0.61 30.35
C ALA A 132 2.69 -0.62 29.42
N GLY A 133 1.50 -0.90 28.89
CA GLY A 133 1.29 -1.94 27.90
C GLY A 133 2.06 -1.67 26.61
N TYR A 134 2.10 -0.41 26.14
CA TYR A 134 2.88 -0.05 24.94
C TYR A 134 4.38 -0.33 25.13
N LEU A 135 4.97 0.13 26.23
CA LEU A 135 6.40 -0.09 26.49
C LEU A 135 6.71 -1.57 26.71
N ALA A 136 5.83 -2.31 27.40
CA ALA A 136 5.99 -3.74 27.58
C ALA A 136 5.93 -4.51 26.25
N ARG A 137 4.98 -4.16 25.37
CA ARG A 137 4.88 -4.76 24.04
C ARG A 137 6.08 -4.41 23.17
N LEU A 138 6.55 -3.16 23.23
CA LEU A 138 7.75 -2.75 22.48
C LEU A 138 8.99 -3.51 22.96
N GLN A 139 9.17 -3.68 24.29
CA GLN A 139 10.26 -4.48 24.84
C GLN A 139 10.19 -5.93 24.37
N GLU A 140 9.00 -6.58 24.46
CA GLU A 140 8.79 -7.94 24.00
C GLU A 140 9.18 -8.12 22.51
N LEU A 141 8.77 -7.19 21.67
CA LEU A 141 9.04 -7.25 20.24
C LEU A 141 10.52 -7.03 19.91
N VAL A 142 11.17 -6.11 20.61
CA VAL A 142 12.63 -5.88 20.47
C VAL A 142 13.42 -7.11 20.91
N ASP A 143 13.03 -7.75 22.02
CA ASP A 143 13.72 -8.93 22.55
C ASP A 143 13.51 -10.18 21.67
N ARG A 144 12.37 -10.27 21.01
CA ARG A 144 12.02 -11.40 20.14
C ARG A 144 12.65 -11.31 18.75
N ASP A 145 12.98 -10.11 18.28
CA ASP A 145 13.52 -9.92 16.94
C ASP A 145 14.94 -10.46 16.81
N PRO A 146 15.19 -11.45 15.94
CA PRO A 146 16.50 -12.08 15.77
C PRO A 146 17.55 -11.13 15.18
N ASP A 147 17.11 -10.09 14.47
CA ASP A 147 17.99 -9.15 13.77
C ASP A 147 18.47 -8.00 14.69
N SER A 148 19.11 -8.37 15.82
CA SER A 148 19.55 -7.42 16.85
C SER A 148 20.53 -6.34 16.36
N ASP A 149 21.20 -6.58 15.23
CA ASP A 149 22.14 -5.63 14.62
C ASP A 149 21.47 -4.59 13.71
N LYS A 150 20.19 -4.80 13.38
CA LYS A 150 19.41 -3.87 12.56
C LYS A 150 18.60 -2.91 13.43
N ALA A 151 18.29 -1.75 12.86
CA ALA A 151 17.38 -0.81 13.49
C ALA A 151 15.97 -1.43 13.60
N PHE A 152 15.36 -1.24 14.77
CA PHE A 152 13.99 -1.67 15.05
C PHE A 152 13.00 -0.55 14.73
N PHE A 153 12.00 -0.87 13.95
CA PHE A 153 10.96 0.09 13.55
C PHE A 153 9.60 -0.36 14.05
N THR A 154 8.85 0.57 14.63
CA THR A 154 7.44 0.35 14.97
C THR A 154 6.57 1.49 14.47
N TRP A 155 5.31 1.18 14.20
CA TRP A 155 4.29 2.13 13.80
C TRP A 155 3.01 1.90 14.60
N GLY A 156 2.25 2.97 14.78
CA GLY A 156 0.94 2.91 15.42
C GLY A 156 0.85 3.62 16.75
N TYR A 157 2.01 4.10 17.28
CA TYR A 157 2.05 4.93 18.47
C TYR A 157 1.04 6.07 18.39
N ASN A 158 0.32 6.31 19.51
CA ASN A 158 -0.62 7.41 19.63
C ASN A 158 -0.55 7.97 21.04
N ALA A 159 -0.14 9.24 21.18
CA ALA A 159 0.09 9.88 22.46
C ALA A 159 -1.17 9.96 23.35
N PHE A 160 -2.36 10.05 22.76
CA PHE A 160 -3.61 10.06 23.51
C PHE A 160 -3.82 8.78 24.34
N TRP A 161 -3.47 7.64 23.77
CA TRP A 161 -3.61 6.33 24.44
C TRP A 161 -2.35 5.93 25.20
N HIS A 162 -1.20 6.10 24.58
CA HIS A 162 0.07 5.58 25.06
C HIS A 162 0.85 6.61 25.92
N GLY A 163 0.31 7.83 26.12
CA GLY A 163 1.09 8.90 26.73
C GLY A 163 2.26 9.33 25.85
N LEU A 164 3.05 10.29 26.31
CA LEU A 164 4.25 10.73 25.60
C LEU A 164 5.37 9.71 25.77
N ILE A 165 5.83 9.14 24.67
CA ILE A 165 7.01 8.28 24.61
C ILE A 165 8.22 9.14 24.31
N THR A 166 9.32 8.90 25.01
CA THR A 166 10.52 9.70 24.94
C THR A 166 11.75 8.86 24.58
N ARG A 167 12.83 9.54 24.22
CA ARG A 167 14.15 8.93 24.02
C ARG A 167 14.60 8.09 25.20
N GLN A 168 14.37 8.60 26.42
CA GLN A 168 14.76 7.92 27.65
C GLN A 168 13.99 6.62 27.86
N ASP A 169 12.71 6.57 27.46
CA ASP A 169 11.93 5.34 27.49
C ASP A 169 12.52 4.30 26.53
N LEU A 170 12.89 4.74 25.34
CA LEU A 170 13.46 3.87 24.32
C LEU A 170 14.89 3.44 24.64
N ASP A 171 15.70 4.32 25.24
CA ASP A 171 17.04 3.99 25.74
C ASP A 171 16.99 2.95 26.90
N ALA A 172 15.93 2.98 27.71
CA ALA A 172 15.71 1.97 28.74
C ALA A 172 15.37 0.58 28.14
N ILE A 173 14.73 0.53 26.98
CA ILE A 173 14.48 -0.72 26.24
C ILE A 173 15.78 -1.24 25.62
N SER A 174 16.52 -0.37 24.92
CA SER A 174 17.84 -0.70 24.40
C SER A 174 18.71 0.53 24.23
N ALA A 175 19.84 0.54 24.93
CA ALA A 175 20.84 1.61 24.82
C ALA A 175 21.72 1.48 23.55
N THR A 176 21.74 0.32 22.89
CA THR A 176 22.65 0.04 21.78
C THR A 176 21.95 -0.21 20.45
N ARG A 177 20.75 -0.76 20.48
CA ARG A 177 19.98 -1.00 19.27
C ARG A 177 19.23 0.26 18.85
N PRO A 178 19.36 0.73 17.61
CA PRO A 178 18.54 1.83 17.09
C PRO A 178 17.06 1.48 17.10
N ILE A 179 16.23 2.30 17.79
CA ILE A 179 14.78 2.16 17.86
C ILE A 179 14.13 3.40 17.28
N VAL A 180 13.22 3.22 16.34
CA VAL A 180 12.43 4.28 15.70
C VAL A 180 10.95 3.99 15.88
N VAL A 181 10.27 4.81 16.65
CA VAL A 181 8.83 4.75 16.88
C VAL A 181 8.16 5.77 15.97
N THR A 182 7.26 5.31 15.10
CA THR A 182 6.48 6.18 14.23
C THR A 182 5.06 6.31 14.74
N GLN A 183 4.62 7.54 14.91
CA GLN A 183 3.25 7.84 15.32
C GLN A 183 2.26 7.38 14.25
N ARG A 184 1.05 7.01 14.67
CA ARG A 184 -0.01 6.46 13.81
C ARG A 184 -0.33 7.34 12.59
N SER A 185 -0.32 8.65 12.74
CA SER A 185 -0.51 9.59 11.63
C SER A 185 0.69 9.68 10.67
N SER A 186 1.85 9.12 11.06
CA SER A 186 3.15 9.32 10.40
C SER A 186 3.63 10.78 10.40
N HIS A 187 3.04 11.64 11.24
CA HIS A 187 3.44 13.04 11.40
C HIS A 187 4.40 13.27 12.57
N GLU A 188 4.76 12.23 13.31
CA GLU A 188 5.76 12.26 14.37
C GLU A 188 6.59 10.98 14.36
N VAL A 189 7.86 11.12 14.74
CA VAL A 189 8.74 10.00 15.05
C VAL A 189 9.49 10.28 16.35
N VAL A 190 9.75 9.22 17.12
CA VAL A 190 10.56 9.23 18.32
C VAL A 190 11.74 8.31 18.12
N LEU A 191 12.94 8.77 18.42
CA LEU A 191 14.19 8.04 18.25
C LEU A 191 14.92 7.91 19.59
N ASN A 192 15.49 6.73 19.87
CA ASN A 192 16.44 6.58 20.96
C ASN A 192 17.82 7.15 20.60
N THR A 193 18.72 7.21 21.58
CA THR A 193 20.08 7.72 21.39
C THR A 193 20.83 6.95 20.30
N ALA A 194 20.76 5.63 20.31
CA ALA A 194 21.40 4.78 19.29
C ALA A 194 20.88 5.05 17.88
N ALA A 195 19.58 5.34 17.72
CA ALA A 195 19.02 5.68 16.41
C ALA A 195 19.45 7.05 15.90
N LEU A 196 19.55 8.04 16.78
CA LEU A 196 20.07 9.38 16.44
C LEU A 196 21.52 9.31 15.98
N GLU A 197 22.36 8.57 16.70
CA GLU A 197 23.78 8.36 16.37
C GLU A 197 23.94 7.59 15.04
N ALA A 198 23.28 6.46 14.91
CA ALA A 198 23.36 5.63 13.70
C ALA A 198 22.82 6.35 12.45
N ALA A 199 21.79 7.20 12.62
CA ALA A 199 21.25 8.03 11.54
C ALA A 199 22.07 9.30 11.27
N GLN A 200 23.14 9.55 12.03
CA GLN A 200 24.02 10.73 11.92
C GLN A 200 23.25 12.05 12.11
N ILE A 201 22.35 12.07 13.06
CA ILE A 201 21.54 13.25 13.39
C ILE A 201 22.16 13.96 14.58
N SER A 202 22.44 15.25 14.44
CA SER A 202 23.04 16.05 15.50
C SER A 202 22.05 17.08 16.06
N GLU A 203 22.26 17.43 17.33
CA GLU A 203 21.51 18.50 17.99
C GLU A 203 21.64 19.84 17.26
N GLU A 204 22.82 20.13 16.71
CA GLU A 204 23.05 21.32 15.91
C GLU A 204 22.16 21.36 14.65
N ALA A 205 21.97 20.21 13.98
CA ALA A 205 21.07 20.12 12.83
C ALA A 205 19.61 20.30 13.26
N ALA A 206 19.23 19.75 14.40
CA ALA A 206 17.90 19.88 14.98
C ALA A 206 17.58 21.33 15.37
N ALA A 207 18.54 22.03 15.97
CA ALA A 207 18.39 23.43 16.40
C ALA A 207 18.20 24.44 15.24
N ARG A 208 18.47 24.03 14.00
CA ARG A 208 18.23 24.86 12.80
C ARG A 208 16.77 24.88 12.36
N VAL A 209 15.95 23.99 12.88
CA VAL A 209 14.52 23.94 12.57
C VAL A 209 13.76 24.69 13.65
N SER A 210 12.89 25.60 13.25
CA SER A 210 12.23 26.55 14.18
C SER A 210 11.15 25.90 15.05
N ASP A 211 10.60 24.76 14.62
CA ASP A 211 9.49 24.08 15.29
C ASP A 211 9.49 22.56 14.99
N GLY A 212 8.76 21.83 15.79
CA GLY A 212 8.57 20.39 15.56
C GLY A 212 9.73 19.52 16.05
N VAL A 213 10.58 20.02 16.98
CA VAL A 213 11.70 19.28 17.55
C VAL A 213 11.71 19.42 19.07
N ASP A 214 11.66 18.28 19.75
CA ASP A 214 12.05 18.14 21.16
C ASP A 214 13.28 17.21 21.19
N TRP A 215 14.46 17.83 21.24
CA TRP A 215 15.71 17.08 21.18
C TRP A 215 15.92 16.21 22.42
N GLU A 216 15.56 16.71 23.61
CA GLU A 216 15.71 15.96 24.86
C GLU A 216 14.83 14.71 24.86
N ALA A 217 13.58 14.84 24.42
CA ALA A 217 12.67 13.72 24.31
C ALA A 217 12.90 12.86 23.06
N GLY A 218 13.79 13.24 22.14
CA GLY A 218 14.03 12.55 20.88
C GLY A 218 12.84 12.56 19.92
N ARG A 219 11.96 13.57 20.03
CA ARG A 219 10.71 13.67 19.29
C ARG A 219 10.82 14.67 18.14
N PHE A 220 10.34 14.27 16.97
CA PHE A 220 10.39 15.08 15.75
C PHE A 220 9.04 14.98 15.03
N TRP A 221 8.32 16.11 14.95
CA TRP A 221 7.00 16.14 14.30
C TRP A 221 6.94 17.26 13.25
N GLU A 222 5.98 17.14 12.32
CA GLU A 222 5.76 18.06 11.21
C GLU A 222 7.08 18.46 10.52
N ARG A 223 7.48 19.74 10.60
CA ARG A 223 8.72 20.23 10.00
C ARG A 223 9.96 19.59 10.61
N GLY A 224 9.93 19.28 11.90
CA GLY A 224 11.02 18.62 12.60
C GLY A 224 11.39 17.28 12.00
N GLN A 225 10.45 16.56 11.39
CA GLN A 225 10.76 15.30 10.71
C GLN A 225 11.78 15.46 9.57
N SER A 226 11.89 16.65 8.96
CA SER A 226 12.88 16.90 7.92
C SER A 226 14.31 16.70 8.38
N VAL A 227 14.58 16.87 9.70
CA VAL A 227 15.89 16.64 10.31
C VAL A 227 16.29 15.16 10.27
N VAL A 228 15.32 14.27 10.53
CA VAL A 228 15.58 12.85 10.79
C VAL A 228 15.33 11.94 9.58
N GLN A 229 14.37 12.27 8.71
CA GLN A 229 13.94 11.42 7.62
C GLN A 229 15.06 11.07 6.62
N GLY A 230 15.98 11.99 6.38
CA GLY A 230 17.15 11.75 5.51
C GLY A 230 18.09 10.70 6.06
N GLY A 231 18.45 10.83 7.34
CA GLY A 231 19.32 9.91 8.07
C GLY A 231 18.67 8.52 8.24
N ILE A 232 17.41 8.49 8.70
CA ILE A 232 16.65 7.23 8.83
C ILE A 232 16.65 6.45 7.51
N ARG A 233 16.32 7.10 6.42
CA ARG A 233 16.25 6.43 5.09
C ARG A 233 17.62 5.94 4.62
N ARG A 234 18.68 6.69 4.88
CA ARG A 234 20.02 6.40 4.36
C ARG A 234 20.76 5.36 5.17
N TYR A 235 20.62 5.37 6.49
CA TYR A 235 21.48 4.61 7.40
C TYR A 235 20.75 3.53 8.20
N LEU A 236 19.45 3.66 8.40
CA LEU A 236 18.70 2.72 9.22
C LEU A 236 17.80 1.79 8.41
N ARG A 237 17.28 2.23 7.26
CA ARG A 237 16.38 1.40 6.45
C ARG A 237 17.14 0.47 5.53
N ASP A 238 16.75 -0.81 5.55
CA ASP A 238 17.19 -1.79 4.57
C ASP A 238 16.50 -1.50 3.22
N PRO A 239 17.25 -1.27 2.13
CA PRO A 239 16.67 -0.98 0.82
C PRO A 239 15.89 -2.16 0.22
N ASP A 240 16.21 -3.40 0.60
CA ASP A 240 15.63 -4.61 0.02
C ASP A 240 14.33 -5.06 0.71
N SER A 241 13.99 -4.50 1.85
CA SER A 241 12.82 -4.86 2.66
C SER A 241 11.51 -4.26 2.15
N GLY A 242 11.13 -4.40 0.89
CA GLY A 242 9.94 -3.69 0.39
C GLY A 242 9.00 -4.46 -0.53
N SER A 243 9.42 -5.63 -1.02
CA SER A 243 8.64 -6.40 -2.00
C SER A 243 7.36 -7.02 -1.43
N ASP A 244 7.39 -7.42 -0.17
CA ASP A 244 6.30 -8.20 0.43
C ASP A 244 5.14 -7.34 0.91
N GLY A 245 5.39 -6.07 1.26
CA GLY A 245 4.36 -5.14 1.71
C GLY A 245 3.30 -4.83 0.66
N LEU A 246 3.62 -4.92 -0.63
CA LEU A 246 2.65 -4.66 -1.68
C LEU A 246 1.55 -5.73 -1.72
N ALA A 247 1.90 -7.00 -1.57
CA ALA A 247 0.94 -8.09 -1.54
C ALA A 247 0.03 -7.97 -0.31
N LEU A 248 0.59 -7.62 0.84
CA LEU A 248 -0.17 -7.38 2.08
C LEU A 248 -1.16 -6.22 1.93
N VAL A 249 -0.71 -5.10 1.36
CA VAL A 249 -1.58 -3.93 1.10
C VAL A 249 -2.68 -4.26 0.10
N ALA A 250 -2.34 -4.98 -0.98
CA ALA A 250 -3.32 -5.37 -1.98
C ALA A 250 -4.41 -6.28 -1.39
N ASP A 251 -4.03 -7.26 -0.57
CA ASP A 251 -4.96 -8.16 0.09
C ASP A 251 -5.84 -7.41 1.11
N LEU A 252 -5.25 -6.53 1.91
CA LEU A 252 -5.98 -5.73 2.89
C LEU A 252 -7.05 -4.84 2.23
N ILE A 253 -6.69 -4.13 1.15
CA ILE A 253 -7.59 -3.28 0.38
C ILE A 253 -8.70 -4.14 -0.25
N HIS A 254 -8.33 -5.27 -0.84
CA HIS A 254 -9.27 -6.18 -1.50
C HIS A 254 -10.27 -6.82 -0.53
N ARG A 255 -9.83 -7.25 0.65
CA ARG A 255 -10.71 -7.75 1.72
C ARG A 255 -11.78 -6.73 2.13
N GLY A 256 -11.47 -5.44 2.08
CA GLY A 256 -12.41 -4.35 2.31
C GLY A 256 -13.44 -4.16 1.19
N GLY A 257 -13.37 -4.94 0.10
CA GLY A 257 -14.23 -4.77 -1.08
C GLY A 257 -13.91 -3.52 -1.90
N VAL A 258 -12.75 -2.90 -1.68
CA VAL A 258 -12.32 -1.70 -2.39
C VAL A 258 -11.71 -2.10 -3.74
N THR A 259 -12.23 -1.51 -4.81
CA THR A 259 -11.79 -1.76 -6.20
C THR A 259 -11.17 -0.52 -6.87
N THR A 260 -11.26 0.63 -6.21
CA THR A 260 -10.64 1.87 -6.67
C THR A 260 -10.16 2.66 -5.47
N ILE A 261 -8.91 3.11 -5.51
CA ILE A 261 -8.32 3.95 -4.47
C ILE A 261 -7.89 5.29 -5.06
N SER A 262 -7.84 6.32 -4.22
CA SER A 262 -7.23 7.59 -4.57
C SER A 262 -6.00 7.85 -3.70
N THR A 263 -4.84 8.10 -4.33
CA THR A 263 -3.63 8.46 -3.60
C THR A 263 -3.63 9.96 -3.34
N ALA A 264 -3.80 10.36 -2.10
CA ALA A 264 -3.84 11.78 -1.76
C ALA A 264 -2.43 12.32 -1.44
N GLY A 265 -1.67 12.64 -2.47
CA GLY A 265 -0.37 13.32 -2.34
C GLY A 265 0.85 12.41 -2.22
N SER A 266 0.66 11.09 -2.19
CA SER A 266 1.72 10.10 -2.29
C SER A 266 1.46 9.23 -3.51
N ALA A 267 2.11 9.52 -4.61
CA ALA A 267 1.98 8.73 -5.83
C ALA A 267 3.31 8.03 -6.14
N PRO A 268 3.29 6.77 -6.53
CA PRO A 268 4.46 6.13 -7.11
C PRO A 268 4.93 6.94 -8.31
N ARG A 269 6.22 7.07 -8.50
CA ARG A 269 6.75 7.75 -9.68
C ARG A 269 6.49 6.91 -10.93
N PRO A 270 6.02 7.49 -12.04
CA PRO A 270 5.89 6.76 -13.30
C PRO A 270 7.18 6.02 -13.65
N GLY A 271 7.05 4.73 -13.97
CA GLY A 271 8.18 3.85 -14.31
C GLY A 271 9.04 3.39 -13.13
N SER A 272 8.70 3.73 -11.89
CA SER A 272 9.34 3.12 -10.70
C SER A 272 8.90 1.67 -10.50
N ALA A 273 9.68 0.88 -9.74
CA ALA A 273 9.29 -0.48 -9.38
C ALA A 273 7.92 -0.52 -8.69
N THR A 274 7.65 0.43 -7.79
CA THR A 274 6.35 0.57 -7.13
C THR A 274 5.24 0.88 -8.14
N TRP A 275 5.47 1.80 -9.09
CA TRP A 275 4.51 2.08 -10.17
C TRP A 275 4.20 0.82 -10.97
N THR A 276 5.23 0.13 -11.44
CA THR A 276 5.09 -1.10 -12.23
C THR A 276 4.33 -2.17 -11.45
N ALA A 277 4.58 -2.29 -10.15
CA ALA A 277 3.89 -3.23 -9.30
C ALA A 277 2.41 -2.89 -9.12
N PHE A 278 2.07 -1.60 -8.96
CA PHE A 278 0.67 -1.14 -8.89
C PHE A 278 -0.06 -1.24 -10.23
N ASP A 279 0.65 -1.10 -11.35
CA ASP A 279 0.09 -1.21 -12.69
C ASP A 279 -0.04 -2.66 -13.18
N ALA A 280 0.66 -3.60 -12.54
CA ALA A 280 0.57 -5.01 -12.87
C ALA A 280 -0.84 -5.57 -12.59
N GLU A 281 -1.27 -6.55 -13.37
CA GLU A 281 -2.57 -7.21 -13.24
C GLU A 281 -2.80 -7.91 -11.88
N ARG A 282 -1.76 -8.03 -11.07
CA ARG A 282 -1.81 -8.64 -9.75
C ARG A 282 -2.58 -7.83 -8.71
N ILE A 283 -2.76 -6.53 -8.93
CA ILE A 283 -3.46 -5.66 -7.99
C ILE A 283 -4.90 -5.49 -8.45
N PRO A 284 -5.88 -5.95 -7.67
CA PRO A 284 -7.29 -6.02 -8.08
C PRO A 284 -8.04 -4.69 -7.95
N PHE A 285 -7.35 -3.55 -8.03
CA PHE A 285 -7.97 -2.23 -7.93
C PHE A 285 -7.31 -1.18 -8.84
N ARG A 286 -8.06 -0.12 -9.14
CA ARG A 286 -7.55 1.04 -9.87
C ARG A 286 -6.99 2.08 -8.91
N THR A 287 -5.98 2.82 -9.34
CA THR A 287 -5.36 3.88 -8.55
C THR A 287 -5.54 5.23 -9.22
N LEU A 288 -6.33 6.10 -8.60
CA LEU A 288 -6.46 7.50 -9.01
C LEU A 288 -5.36 8.31 -8.34
N ILE A 289 -4.53 8.96 -9.12
CA ILE A 289 -3.35 9.67 -8.62
C ILE A 289 -3.67 11.16 -8.47
N VAL A 290 -3.56 11.66 -7.23
CA VAL A 290 -3.69 13.08 -6.87
C VAL A 290 -2.33 13.56 -6.34
N PRO A 291 -1.45 14.09 -7.18
CA PRO A 291 -0.09 14.43 -6.78
C PRO A 291 -0.03 15.68 -5.90
N ARG A 292 1.09 15.85 -5.17
CA ARG A 292 1.45 17.14 -4.54
C ARG A 292 2.07 18.07 -5.58
N PRO A 293 2.07 19.41 -5.38
CA PRO A 293 2.71 20.35 -6.30
C PRO A 293 4.18 20.03 -6.62
N GLY A 294 4.93 19.51 -5.62
CA GLY A 294 6.32 19.09 -5.79
C GLY A 294 6.51 17.69 -6.37
N GLY A 295 5.44 16.91 -6.48
CA GLY A 295 5.43 15.52 -7.00
C GLY A 295 5.35 15.42 -8.52
N PHE A 296 4.96 16.51 -9.19
CA PHE A 296 4.99 16.58 -10.65
C PHE A 296 6.41 16.50 -11.18
N ASN A 297 6.55 15.87 -12.33
CA ASN A 297 7.83 15.75 -13.01
C ASN A 297 8.52 17.15 -13.07
N ARG A 298 9.70 17.24 -12.42
CA ARG A 298 10.43 18.51 -12.27
C ARG A 298 11.10 18.89 -13.59
N ARG A 299 10.33 19.29 -14.58
CA ARG A 299 10.88 19.95 -15.77
C ARG A 299 11.03 21.44 -15.46
N PRO A 300 12.26 22.00 -15.46
CA PRO A 300 12.45 23.42 -15.28
C PRO A 300 11.65 24.22 -16.34
N GLY A 301 10.95 25.26 -15.90
CA GLY A 301 10.19 26.15 -16.78
C GLY A 301 8.79 25.69 -17.20
N ALA A 302 8.39 24.45 -16.96
CA ALA A 302 7.03 23.99 -17.25
C ALA A 302 6.01 24.53 -16.24
N THR A 303 4.88 25.01 -16.74
CA THR A 303 3.72 25.37 -15.92
C THR A 303 3.14 24.13 -15.23
N LEU A 304 2.33 24.34 -14.18
CA LEU A 304 1.66 23.25 -13.48
C LEU A 304 0.72 22.46 -14.41
N SER A 305 0.06 23.15 -15.33
CA SER A 305 -0.82 22.53 -16.34
C SER A 305 -0.05 21.63 -17.29
N GLU A 306 1.08 22.11 -17.82
CA GLU A 306 1.93 21.30 -18.71
C GLU A 306 2.51 20.06 -17.99
N LYS A 307 2.89 20.19 -16.72
CA LYS A 307 3.34 19.07 -15.91
C LYS A 307 2.23 18.03 -15.74
N PHE A 308 1.01 18.49 -15.46
CA PHE A 308 -0.16 17.64 -15.32
C PHE A 308 -0.47 16.87 -16.61
N GLU A 309 -0.49 17.54 -17.77
CA GLU A 309 -0.77 16.87 -19.06
C GLU A 309 0.34 15.87 -19.43
N ASN A 310 1.59 16.15 -19.09
CA ASN A 310 2.68 15.20 -19.28
C ASN A 310 2.53 13.95 -18.40
N ASP A 311 2.14 14.10 -17.14
CA ASP A 311 1.94 12.97 -16.24
C ASP A 311 0.69 12.16 -16.63
N LYS A 312 -0.36 12.84 -17.09
CA LYS A 312 -1.56 12.19 -17.64
C LYS A 312 -1.27 11.32 -18.86
N ALA A 313 -0.26 11.69 -19.67
CA ALA A 313 0.16 10.87 -20.81
C ALA A 313 0.74 9.51 -20.41
N THR A 314 1.03 9.31 -19.11
CA THR A 314 1.47 8.03 -18.55
C THR A 314 0.33 7.19 -17.98
N ASN A 315 -0.94 7.62 -18.11
CA ASN A 315 -2.07 6.86 -17.65
C ASN A 315 -2.12 5.49 -18.33
N THR A 316 -2.46 4.51 -17.52
CA THR A 316 -2.77 3.15 -17.95
C THR A 316 -4.24 2.84 -17.63
N GLY A 317 -4.71 1.63 -17.91
CA GLY A 317 -6.04 1.21 -17.51
C GLY A 317 -6.25 1.18 -15.99
N ARG A 318 -5.17 1.13 -15.20
CA ARG A 318 -5.19 0.99 -13.73
C ARG A 318 -4.66 2.23 -13.00
N MET A 319 -3.65 2.91 -13.56
CA MET A 319 -3.03 4.09 -12.99
C MET A 319 -3.53 5.33 -13.73
N ILE A 320 -4.28 6.19 -13.05
CA ILE A 320 -4.98 7.33 -13.67
C ILE A 320 -4.66 8.60 -12.92
N TYR A 321 -3.99 9.55 -13.56
CA TYR A 321 -3.82 10.89 -13.03
C TYR A 321 -5.12 11.68 -13.10
N THR A 322 -5.56 12.18 -11.96
CA THR A 322 -6.72 13.07 -11.87
C THR A 322 -6.29 14.52 -12.11
N LYS A 323 -7.27 15.39 -12.38
CA LYS A 323 -7.03 16.85 -12.45
C LYS A 323 -6.90 17.51 -11.07
N GLY A 324 -6.83 16.68 -9.99
CA GLY A 324 -6.68 17.14 -8.63
C GLY A 324 -5.22 17.31 -8.22
N ILE A 325 -4.99 18.20 -7.26
CA ILE A 325 -3.70 18.41 -6.61
C ILE A 325 -3.93 18.43 -5.10
N LYS A 326 -3.12 17.70 -4.35
CA LYS A 326 -3.10 17.72 -2.90
C LYS A 326 -2.27 18.88 -2.38
N PHE A 327 -2.91 19.80 -1.67
CA PHE A 327 -2.23 20.80 -0.86
C PHE A 327 -2.26 20.38 0.63
N MET A 328 -1.17 20.68 1.33
CA MET A 328 -1.08 20.58 2.79
C MET A 328 -1.23 22.00 3.32
N LEU A 329 -2.26 22.25 4.11
CA LEU A 329 -2.54 23.58 4.65
C LEU A 329 -2.07 23.70 6.10
N ASP A 330 -2.08 22.59 6.83
CA ASP A 330 -1.86 22.54 8.26
C ASP A 330 -1.37 21.15 8.69
N GLY A 331 -1.21 20.93 10.01
CA GLY A 331 -0.77 19.68 10.59
C GLY A 331 -1.84 18.57 10.59
N ALA A 332 -1.47 17.41 11.13
CA ALA A 332 -2.35 16.26 11.22
C ALA A 332 -3.34 16.38 12.37
N MET A 333 -4.63 16.27 12.09
CA MET A 333 -5.70 16.29 13.11
C MET A 333 -5.52 15.20 14.18
N PHE A 334 -5.21 13.98 13.76
CA PHE A 334 -5.04 12.84 14.68
C PHE A 334 -3.80 12.95 15.59
N ALA A 335 -2.85 13.79 15.23
CA ALA A 335 -1.68 14.08 16.03
C ALA A 335 -1.83 15.37 16.82
N GLN A 336 -2.98 16.04 16.73
CA GLN A 336 -3.27 17.34 17.37
C GLN A 336 -2.36 18.49 16.88
N TYR A 337 -1.85 18.37 15.65
CA TYR A 337 -0.99 19.38 15.03
C TYR A 337 -1.71 20.30 14.05
N MET A 338 -2.99 20.03 13.76
CA MET A 338 -3.82 20.94 12.98
C MET A 338 -4.31 22.11 13.87
N GLN A 339 -4.22 23.33 13.37
CA GLN A 339 -4.74 24.49 14.10
C GLN A 339 -6.26 24.45 14.16
N MET A 340 -6.80 24.29 15.34
CA MET A 340 -8.25 24.28 15.59
C MET A 340 -8.70 25.63 16.15
N GLY A 341 -9.90 26.08 15.72
CA GLY A 341 -10.57 27.21 16.38
C GLY A 341 -11.00 26.84 17.80
N PRO A 342 -11.29 27.85 18.67
CA PRO A 342 -11.80 27.57 20.01
C PRO A 342 -13.02 26.63 19.98
N PRO A 343 -13.14 25.64 20.87
CA PRO A 343 -12.31 25.42 22.06
C PRO A 343 -10.97 24.66 21.82
N GLY A 344 -10.61 24.36 20.57
CA GLY A 344 -9.39 23.59 20.29
C GLY A 344 -9.62 22.09 20.41
N TYR A 345 -8.56 21.34 20.70
CA TYR A 345 -8.66 19.92 21.04
C TYR A 345 -9.18 19.75 22.47
N ILE A 346 -9.92 18.65 22.72
CA ILE A 346 -10.61 18.40 24.00
C ILE A 346 -9.62 18.24 25.17
N ASP A 347 -8.43 17.78 24.87
CA ASP A 347 -7.39 17.37 25.84
C ASP A 347 -6.21 18.35 25.92
N GLY A 348 -6.30 19.54 25.36
CA GLY A 348 -5.20 20.51 25.46
C GLY A 348 -5.21 21.66 24.61
#